data_33f758fe19e1038967a29a19f93a0f88
#
_entry.id   33f758fe19e1038967a29a19f93a0f88
#
_cell.length_a   1.000
_cell.length_b   1.000
_cell.length_c   1.000
_cell.angle_alpha   90.00
_cell.angle_beta   90.00
_cell.angle_gamma   90.00
#
_symmetry.space_group_name_H-M   'P 1'
#
loop_
_entity.id
_entity.type
_entity.pdbx_description
1 polymer ?
#
loop_
_entity_poly.entity_id
_entity_poly.type
_entity_poly.pdbx_seq_one_letter_code
_entity_poly.pdbx_strand_id
1 'polypeptide(L)'
;VYSKIPQIGNVVIEDNVEIGSNCSIDRATMGSTYIRKGVKIDNLCQIAHNVDVDQHTAMAAQVGIAGSAKIGKHVMIGGQTGIAGHLSVADHTKIVAQSGIPSTVKKADTLMGTPAIPINDYKRSHFGFRKLPGLIHKIYDLENKINELLKNKEA
;
A
#
# COMPACT_ATOMS: atom_id res chain seq x y z
N VAL A 1 -0.88 -27.24 16.02
CA VAL A 1 0.52 -27.00 16.40
C VAL A 1 1.27 -26.59 15.15
N TYR A 2 2.00 -25.46 15.21
CA TYR A 2 2.84 -24.99 14.10
C TYR A 2 4.23 -25.60 14.20
N SER A 3 4.73 -26.17 13.11
CA SER A 3 6.10 -26.63 13.01
C SER A 3 6.94 -25.55 12.32
N LYS A 4 8.13 -25.25 12.85
CA LYS A 4 9.03 -24.28 12.26
C LYS A 4 9.57 -24.78 10.92
N ILE A 5 9.46 -23.97 9.88
CA ILE A 5 10.11 -24.18 8.59
C ILE A 5 11.54 -23.65 8.68
N PRO A 6 12.59 -24.47 8.38
CA PRO A 6 13.97 -23.98 8.36
C PRO A 6 14.15 -22.84 7.34
N GLN A 7 14.84 -21.79 7.76
CA GLN A 7 15.21 -20.65 6.90
C GLN A 7 16.69 -20.79 6.55
N ILE A 8 17.00 -21.35 5.37
CA ILE A 8 18.36 -21.68 4.95
C ILE A 8 18.96 -20.71 3.93
N GLY A 9 18.16 -19.75 3.45
CA GLY A 9 18.62 -18.71 2.54
C GLY A 9 19.42 -17.61 3.24
N ASN A 10 19.70 -16.55 2.52
CA ASN A 10 20.48 -15.42 2.99
C ASN A 10 19.81 -14.07 2.63
N VAL A 11 20.47 -12.98 2.99
CA VAL A 11 20.19 -11.62 2.55
C VAL A 11 21.36 -11.14 1.70
N VAL A 12 21.07 -10.55 0.55
CA VAL A 12 22.05 -9.89 -0.32
C VAL A 12 21.76 -8.39 -0.34
N ILE A 13 22.75 -7.61 0.10
CA ILE A 13 22.68 -6.14 0.09
C ILE A 13 23.75 -5.65 -0.90
N GLU A 14 23.28 -4.96 -1.95
CA GLU A 14 24.16 -4.44 -3.00
C GLU A 14 24.76 -3.07 -2.65
N ASP A 15 25.53 -2.49 -3.59
CA ASP A 15 26.26 -1.25 -3.39
C ASP A 15 25.36 -0.04 -3.14
N ASN A 16 25.86 0.92 -2.38
CA ASN A 16 25.20 2.21 -2.10
C ASN A 16 23.82 2.10 -1.45
N VAL A 17 23.54 1.01 -0.76
CA VAL A 17 22.34 0.83 0.05
C VAL A 17 22.52 1.56 1.38
N GLU A 18 21.49 2.26 1.82
CA GLU A 18 21.41 2.84 3.17
C GLU A 18 20.26 2.22 3.93
N ILE A 19 20.49 1.85 5.18
CA ILE A 19 19.50 1.21 6.05
C ILE A 19 19.48 1.96 7.38
N GLY A 20 18.32 2.50 7.71
CA GLY A 20 18.09 3.23 8.95
C GLY A 20 18.05 2.33 10.20
N SER A 21 17.94 2.97 11.34
CA SER A 21 17.97 2.30 12.64
C SER A 21 16.78 1.37 12.86
N ASN A 22 17.02 0.26 13.56
CA ASN A 22 15.96 -0.71 13.94
C ASN A 22 15.17 -1.28 12.75
N CYS A 23 15.80 -1.39 11.59
CA CYS A 23 15.23 -2.14 10.47
C CYS A 23 15.44 -3.64 10.68
N SER A 24 14.45 -4.43 10.29
CA SER A 24 14.53 -5.89 10.26
C SER A 24 14.46 -6.37 8.82
N ILE A 25 15.44 -7.19 8.42
CA ILE A 25 15.50 -7.79 7.09
C ILE A 25 15.65 -9.31 7.26
N ASP A 26 14.59 -10.04 6.93
CA ASP A 26 14.57 -11.48 7.10
C ASP A 26 15.34 -12.17 5.98
N ARG A 27 16.09 -13.23 6.35
CA ARG A 27 16.69 -14.10 5.35
C ARG A 27 15.61 -14.84 4.57
N ALA A 28 15.90 -15.20 3.35
CA ALA A 28 15.02 -16.04 2.55
C ALA A 28 14.83 -17.43 3.16
N THR A 29 13.70 -18.05 2.91
CA THR A 29 13.47 -19.46 3.22
C THR A 29 14.44 -20.34 2.42
N MET A 30 14.55 -20.10 1.12
CA MET A 30 15.55 -20.60 0.18
C MET A 30 15.92 -19.50 -0.79
N GLY A 31 17.14 -19.49 -1.31
CA GLY A 31 17.65 -18.41 -2.15
C GLY A 31 17.99 -17.17 -1.34
N SER A 32 17.58 -15.98 -1.78
CA SER A 32 17.99 -14.72 -1.18
C SER A 32 16.84 -13.72 -1.07
N THR A 33 16.86 -12.93 -0.01
CA THR A 33 16.17 -11.64 0.08
C THR A 33 17.12 -10.59 -0.49
N TYR A 34 16.67 -9.77 -1.44
CA TYR A 34 17.53 -8.83 -2.16
C TYR A 34 17.19 -7.38 -1.80
N ILE A 35 18.22 -6.62 -1.44
CA ILE A 35 18.19 -5.14 -1.36
C ILE A 35 19.18 -4.64 -2.40
N ARG A 36 18.65 -4.18 -3.53
CA ARG A 36 19.46 -3.88 -4.69
C ARG A 36 20.11 -2.51 -4.61
N LYS A 37 21.03 -2.25 -5.55
CA LYS A 37 21.89 -1.07 -5.59
C LYS A 37 21.11 0.23 -5.40
N GLY A 38 21.61 1.08 -4.49
CA GLY A 38 21.11 2.44 -4.28
C GLY A 38 19.79 2.54 -3.55
N VAL A 39 19.24 1.44 -3.02
CA VAL A 39 18.02 1.44 -2.20
C VAL A 39 18.26 2.22 -0.91
N LYS A 40 17.26 3.00 -0.50
CA LYS A 40 17.26 3.78 0.75
C LYS A 40 16.11 3.32 1.63
N ILE A 41 16.43 2.85 2.82
CA ILE A 41 15.48 2.34 3.82
C ILE A 41 15.60 3.21 5.07
N ASP A 42 14.53 3.89 5.42
CA ASP A 42 14.46 4.68 6.64
C ASP A 42 14.21 3.78 7.87
N ASN A 43 14.13 4.36 9.03
CA ASN A 43 14.08 3.66 10.31
C ASN A 43 12.85 2.77 10.49
N LEU A 44 12.97 1.72 11.30
CA LEU A 44 11.86 0.86 11.73
C LEU A 44 11.14 0.13 10.58
N CYS A 45 11.81 -0.12 9.47
CA CYS A 45 11.23 -0.87 8.36
C CYS A 45 11.35 -2.38 8.57
N GLN A 46 10.33 -3.13 8.11
CA GLN A 46 10.32 -4.59 8.08
C GLN A 46 10.33 -5.09 6.64
N ILE A 47 11.36 -5.82 6.28
CA ILE A 47 11.48 -6.52 4.98
C ILE A 47 11.43 -8.02 5.26
N ALA A 48 10.38 -8.69 4.83
CA ALA A 48 10.20 -10.11 5.07
C ALA A 48 11.02 -10.98 4.10
N HIS A 49 11.00 -12.29 4.35
CA HIS A 49 11.76 -13.29 3.59
C HIS A 49 11.45 -13.26 2.08
N ASN A 50 12.46 -13.50 1.26
CA ASN A 50 12.33 -13.61 -0.21
C ASN A 50 11.79 -12.33 -0.90
N VAL A 51 11.81 -11.19 -0.23
CA VAL A 51 11.51 -9.90 -0.85
C VAL A 51 12.66 -9.49 -1.78
N ASP A 52 12.33 -8.89 -2.90
CA ASP A 52 13.28 -8.29 -3.83
C ASP A 52 12.93 -6.79 -3.96
N VAL A 53 13.78 -5.92 -3.45
CA VAL A 53 13.67 -4.47 -3.58
C VAL A 53 14.65 -4.02 -4.66
N ASP A 54 14.12 -3.59 -5.81
CA ASP A 54 14.95 -3.23 -6.95
C ASP A 54 15.54 -1.82 -6.81
N GLN A 55 16.45 -1.51 -7.72
CA GLN A 55 17.41 -0.39 -7.66
C GLN A 55 16.74 0.97 -7.41
N HIS A 56 17.42 1.79 -6.61
CA HIS A 56 17.06 3.19 -6.35
C HIS A 56 15.65 3.39 -5.76
N THR A 57 15.06 2.36 -5.21
CA THR A 57 13.81 2.47 -4.46
C THR A 57 14.08 3.08 -3.10
N ALA A 58 13.19 3.97 -2.67
CA ALA A 58 13.26 4.62 -1.37
C ALA A 58 11.99 4.35 -0.56
N MET A 59 12.17 4.04 0.72
CA MET A 59 11.06 3.85 1.66
C MET A 59 11.29 4.64 2.94
N ALA A 60 10.23 5.34 3.35
CA ALA A 60 10.23 6.09 4.59
C ALA A 60 9.99 5.16 5.80
N ALA A 61 10.01 5.74 7.00
CA ALA A 61 9.97 4.98 8.23
C ALA A 61 8.71 4.11 8.40
N GLN A 62 8.86 2.98 9.08
CA GLN A 62 7.79 2.05 9.44
C GLN A 62 7.09 1.37 8.24
N VAL A 63 7.74 1.27 7.10
CA VAL A 63 7.24 0.48 5.97
C VAL A 63 7.37 -1.00 6.30
N GLY A 64 6.31 -1.77 6.02
CA GLY A 64 6.30 -3.23 6.13
C GLY A 64 6.06 -3.89 4.77
N ILE A 65 6.97 -4.77 4.36
CA ILE A 65 6.87 -5.53 3.11
C ILE A 65 6.80 -7.02 3.47
N ALA A 66 5.68 -7.64 3.14
CA ALA A 66 5.45 -9.06 3.42
C ALA A 66 6.21 -9.97 2.43
N GLY A 67 6.34 -11.24 2.80
CA GLY A 67 7.21 -12.21 2.12
C GLY A 67 6.96 -12.36 0.62
N SER A 68 8.03 -12.59 -0.12
CA SER A 68 8.04 -12.84 -1.57
C SER A 68 7.47 -11.71 -2.44
N ALA A 69 7.30 -10.50 -1.91
CA ALA A 69 6.94 -9.34 -2.71
C ALA A 69 8.12 -8.86 -3.56
N LYS A 70 7.82 -8.32 -4.74
CA LYS A 70 8.81 -7.74 -5.67
C LYS A 70 8.51 -6.26 -5.84
N ILE A 71 9.45 -5.42 -5.44
CA ILE A 71 9.34 -3.97 -5.55
C ILE A 71 10.21 -3.51 -6.72
N GLY A 72 9.61 -2.84 -7.68
CA GLY A 72 10.31 -2.36 -8.88
C GLY A 72 11.31 -1.25 -8.59
N LYS A 73 11.94 -0.74 -9.67
CA LYS A 73 12.95 0.32 -9.63
C LYS A 73 12.31 1.69 -9.36
N HIS A 74 13.06 2.55 -8.66
CA HIS A 74 12.65 3.95 -8.42
C HIS A 74 11.25 4.09 -7.78
N VAL A 75 10.81 3.10 -7.03
CA VAL A 75 9.56 3.17 -6.28
C VAL A 75 9.76 4.08 -5.06
N MET A 76 8.78 4.92 -4.77
CA MET A 76 8.78 5.78 -3.59
C MET A 76 7.68 5.33 -2.63
N ILE A 77 8.05 4.90 -1.44
CA ILE A 77 7.11 4.32 -0.46
C ILE A 77 7.04 5.23 0.76
N GLY A 78 5.87 5.83 0.96
CA GLY A 78 5.58 6.67 2.13
C GLY A 78 5.53 5.88 3.43
N GLY A 79 5.79 6.55 4.54
CA GLY A 79 5.86 5.93 5.87
C GLY A 79 4.58 5.20 6.28
N GLN A 80 4.72 4.18 7.11
CA GLN A 80 3.61 3.35 7.59
C GLN A 80 2.82 2.66 6.48
N THR A 81 3.43 2.43 5.32
CA THR A 81 2.82 1.65 4.23
C THR A 81 2.99 0.17 4.49
N GLY A 82 1.91 -0.59 4.28
CA GLY A 82 1.93 -2.05 4.29
C GLY A 82 1.81 -2.62 2.87
N ILE A 83 2.67 -3.57 2.50
CA ILE A 83 2.63 -4.26 1.21
C ILE A 83 2.41 -5.74 1.46
N ALA A 84 1.35 -6.31 0.89
CA ALA A 84 1.03 -7.72 1.04
C ALA A 84 2.05 -8.63 0.31
N GLY A 85 2.09 -9.89 0.73
CA GLY A 85 3.03 -10.87 0.17
C GLY A 85 2.68 -11.32 -1.25
N HIS A 86 3.68 -11.90 -1.93
CA HIS A 86 3.53 -12.55 -3.24
C HIS A 86 2.97 -11.66 -4.35
N LEU A 87 3.20 -10.36 -4.29
CA LEU A 87 2.78 -9.40 -5.32
C LEU A 87 3.98 -8.65 -5.91
N SER A 88 3.73 -7.91 -6.98
CA SER A 88 4.73 -7.06 -7.61
C SER A 88 4.24 -5.61 -7.68
N VAL A 89 5.16 -4.67 -7.46
CA VAL A 89 4.92 -3.22 -7.63
C VAL A 89 5.74 -2.74 -8.81
N ALA A 90 5.08 -2.14 -9.79
CA ALA A 90 5.73 -1.64 -11.01
C ALA A 90 6.76 -0.54 -10.69
N ASP A 91 7.77 -0.43 -11.57
CA ASP A 91 8.77 0.64 -11.52
C ASP A 91 8.12 2.02 -11.45
N HIS A 92 8.79 2.98 -10.80
CA HIS A 92 8.37 4.38 -10.66
C HIS A 92 7.01 4.61 -9.97
N THR A 93 6.44 3.60 -9.33
CA THR A 93 5.22 3.76 -8.51
C THR A 93 5.50 4.64 -7.30
N LYS A 94 4.53 5.48 -6.95
CA LYS A 94 4.56 6.29 -5.72
C LYS A 94 3.43 5.85 -4.80
N ILE A 95 3.76 5.56 -3.56
CA ILE A 95 2.80 5.12 -2.54
C ILE A 95 2.79 6.17 -1.42
N VAL A 96 1.64 6.79 -1.21
CA VAL A 96 1.46 7.80 -0.16
C VAL A 96 1.48 7.12 1.21
N ALA A 97 1.93 7.84 2.23
CA ALA A 97 2.00 7.32 3.60
C ALA A 97 0.66 6.73 4.09
N GLN A 98 0.73 5.75 5.00
CA GLN A 98 -0.42 5.06 5.59
C GLN A 98 -1.31 4.33 4.55
N SER A 99 -0.69 3.86 3.47
CA SER A 99 -1.39 3.11 2.43
C SER A 99 -1.21 1.61 2.59
N GLY A 100 -2.18 0.83 2.13
CA GLY A 100 -2.12 -0.63 2.08
C GLY A 100 -2.19 -1.14 0.64
N ILE A 101 -1.18 -1.89 0.21
CA ILE A 101 -1.12 -2.50 -1.14
C ILE A 101 -1.53 -3.97 -1.03
N PRO A 102 -2.77 -4.34 -1.37
CA PRO A 102 -3.27 -5.71 -1.21
C PRO A 102 -3.03 -6.59 -2.45
N SER A 103 -2.67 -6.02 -3.60
CA SER A 103 -2.55 -6.73 -4.86
C SER A 103 -1.49 -6.11 -5.78
N THR A 104 -1.10 -6.86 -6.83
CA THR A 104 -0.08 -6.44 -7.80
C THR A 104 -0.42 -5.11 -8.48
N VAL A 105 0.51 -4.18 -8.45
CA VAL A 105 0.48 -2.90 -9.16
C VAL A 105 1.17 -3.08 -10.51
N LYS A 106 0.38 -3.15 -11.60
CA LYS A 106 0.88 -3.51 -12.93
C LYS A 106 1.51 -2.36 -13.71
N LYS A 107 1.24 -1.11 -13.35
CA LYS A 107 1.77 0.10 -14.01
C LYS A 107 2.06 1.19 -12.99
N ALA A 108 3.01 2.05 -13.32
CA ALA A 108 3.34 3.21 -12.49
C ALA A 108 2.12 4.10 -12.26
N ASP A 109 1.88 4.43 -11.00
CA ASP A 109 0.83 5.37 -10.58
C ASP A 109 1.20 5.96 -9.21
N THR A 110 0.42 6.94 -8.77
CA THR A 110 0.45 7.43 -7.38
C THR A 110 -0.75 6.86 -6.64
N LEU A 111 -0.48 5.98 -5.67
CA LEU A 111 -1.50 5.23 -4.93
C LEU A 111 -1.68 5.78 -3.51
N MET A 112 -2.91 5.80 -3.01
CA MET A 112 -3.24 6.27 -1.67
C MET A 112 -4.40 5.48 -1.06
N GLY A 113 -4.35 5.27 0.24
CA GLY A 113 -5.43 4.72 1.04
C GLY A 113 -5.27 3.24 1.40
N THR A 114 -6.27 2.69 2.04
CA THR A 114 -6.33 1.27 2.43
C THR A 114 -7.72 0.73 2.13
N PRO A 115 -7.89 -0.06 1.06
CA PRO A 115 -6.89 -0.43 0.07
C PRO A 115 -6.41 0.78 -0.76
N ALA A 116 -5.15 0.75 -1.22
CA ALA A 116 -4.59 1.82 -2.03
C ALA A 116 -5.14 1.80 -3.45
N ILE A 117 -5.66 2.94 -3.87
CA ILE A 117 -6.18 3.21 -5.20
C ILE A 117 -5.51 4.45 -5.79
N PRO A 118 -5.67 4.76 -7.08
CA PRO A 118 -5.15 6.00 -7.67
C PRO A 118 -5.56 7.22 -6.87
N ILE A 119 -4.61 8.11 -6.61
CA ILE A 119 -4.79 9.23 -5.66
C ILE A 119 -5.96 10.16 -6.03
N ASN A 120 -6.24 10.35 -7.32
CA ASN A 120 -7.36 11.18 -7.75
C ASN A 120 -8.70 10.53 -7.42
N ASP A 121 -8.79 9.21 -7.52
CA ASP A 121 -10.00 8.45 -7.15
C ASP A 121 -10.17 8.43 -5.64
N TYR A 122 -9.08 8.27 -4.89
CA TYR A 122 -9.11 8.37 -3.44
C TYR A 122 -9.62 9.75 -2.98
N LYS A 123 -9.08 10.84 -3.52
CA LYS A 123 -9.51 12.20 -3.18
C LYS A 123 -10.98 12.44 -3.49
N ARG A 124 -11.47 11.97 -4.64
CA ARG A 124 -12.88 12.07 -5.02
C ARG A 124 -13.78 11.30 -4.06
N SER A 125 -13.44 10.06 -3.77
CA SER A 125 -14.19 9.20 -2.84
C SER A 125 -14.21 9.78 -1.43
N HIS A 126 -13.07 10.26 -0.93
CA HIS A 126 -12.98 10.89 0.38
C HIS A 126 -13.81 12.17 0.48
N PHE A 127 -13.82 12.99 -0.57
CA PHE A 127 -14.68 14.17 -0.64
C PHE A 127 -16.16 13.80 -0.65
N GLY A 128 -16.53 12.75 -1.39
CA GLY A 128 -17.89 12.18 -1.39
C GLY A 128 -18.29 11.67 0.00
N PHE A 129 -17.40 10.91 0.65
CA PHE A 129 -17.62 10.38 1.99
C PHE A 129 -17.93 11.47 3.01
N ARG A 130 -17.20 12.59 2.98
CA ARG A 130 -17.46 13.75 3.86
C ARG A 130 -18.81 14.41 3.63
N LYS A 131 -19.42 14.25 2.47
CA LYS A 131 -20.75 14.80 2.12
C LYS A 131 -21.90 13.84 2.43
N LEU A 132 -21.63 12.57 2.74
CA LEU A 132 -22.67 11.55 2.97
C LEU A 132 -23.75 11.99 3.97
N PRO A 133 -23.42 12.56 5.16
CA PRO A 133 -24.46 12.98 6.10
C PRO A 133 -25.48 13.97 5.49
N GLY A 134 -24.98 14.96 4.73
CA GLY A 134 -25.85 15.92 4.07
C GLY A 134 -26.62 15.34 2.88
N LEU A 135 -26.09 14.33 2.22
CA LEU A 135 -26.79 13.61 1.15
C LEU A 135 -27.94 12.76 1.70
N ILE A 136 -27.73 12.12 2.85
CA ILE A 136 -28.80 11.36 3.54
C ILE A 136 -29.99 12.27 3.86
N HIS A 137 -29.75 13.44 4.45
CA HIS A 137 -30.82 14.40 4.73
C HIS A 137 -31.56 14.81 3.45
N LYS A 138 -30.83 15.11 2.35
CA LYS A 138 -31.46 15.45 1.08
C LYS A 138 -32.31 14.33 0.51
N ILE A 139 -31.92 13.08 0.70
CA ILE A 139 -32.72 11.92 0.26
C ILE A 139 -34.05 11.88 1.04
N TYR A 140 -34.01 12.01 2.37
CA TYR A 140 -35.24 12.08 3.18
C TYR A 140 -36.16 13.23 2.77
N ASP A 141 -35.58 14.42 2.53
CA ASP A 141 -36.37 15.57 2.07
C ASP A 141 -37.03 15.31 0.70
N LEU A 142 -36.33 14.66 -0.21
CA LEU A 142 -36.87 14.28 -1.52
C LEU A 142 -37.97 13.22 -1.40
N GLU A 143 -37.78 12.21 -0.57
CA GLU A 143 -38.80 11.18 -0.30
C GLU A 143 -40.08 11.82 0.27
N ASN A 144 -39.96 12.73 1.21
CA ASN A 144 -41.13 13.46 1.77
C ASN A 144 -41.85 14.26 0.71
N LYS A 145 -41.10 15.02 -0.12
CA LYS A 145 -41.72 15.79 -1.22
C LYS A 145 -42.42 14.92 -2.25
N ILE A 146 -41.84 13.78 -2.59
CA ILE A 146 -42.48 12.82 -3.52
C ILE A 146 -43.78 12.30 -2.90
N ASN A 147 -43.77 11.93 -1.63
CA ASN A 147 -44.99 11.43 -0.96
C ASN A 147 -46.09 12.50 -0.88
N GLU A 148 -45.74 13.77 -0.64
CA GLU A 148 -46.69 14.89 -0.68
C GLU A 148 -47.31 15.08 -2.08
N LEU A 149 -46.45 15.02 -3.13
CA LEU A 149 -46.94 15.14 -4.52
C LEU A 149 -47.85 13.98 -4.95
N LEU A 150 -47.56 12.78 -4.48
CA LEU A 150 -48.44 11.61 -4.77
C LEU A 150 -49.78 11.75 -4.08
N LYS A 151 -49.85 12.15 -2.81
CA LYS A 151 -51.10 12.40 -2.09
C LYS A 151 -51.98 13.49 -2.75
N ASN A 152 -51.33 14.54 -3.28
CA ASN A 152 -52.03 15.64 -3.95
C ASN A 152 -52.56 15.25 -5.36
N LYS A 153 -52.10 14.14 -5.93
CA LYS A 153 -52.63 13.61 -7.21
C LYS A 153 -53.80 12.65 -7.04
N GLU A 154 -53.95 12.11 -5.84
CA GLU A 154 -55.07 11.17 -5.53
C GLU A 154 -56.28 11.89 -4.91
N ALA A 155 -56.13 13.18 -4.61
CA ALA A 155 -57.20 14.05 -4.14
C ALA A 155 -57.79 14.90 -5.29
#